data_800f448e2f7f7673aead1f89bf889df5
#
_entry.id   800f448e2f7f7673aead1f89bf889df5
#
_cell.length_a   1.000
_cell.length_b   1.000
_cell.length_c   1.000
_cell.angle_alpha   90.00
_cell.angle_beta   90.00
_cell.angle_gamma   90.00
#
_symmetry.space_group_name_H-M   'P 1'
#
loop_
_entity.id
_entity.type
_entity.pdbx_description
1 polymer ?
#
loop_
_entity_poly.entity_id
_entity_poly.type
_entity_poly.pdbx_seq_one_letter_code
_entity_poly.pdbx_strand_id
1 'polypeptide(L)'
;MFDVVVVGGGPAGLSAALMLGRCRRRVLLCDLGAPRNRRTTALHGYLTRDGVAPSEFTRVGRNELPAYGIEQRSVGVTDAQWNGGHYQVTLSDDRQEEASYLLIATGVIDDLPAIPGLDACYGRSVFHCPYCDGWEWRDRPIAALGNGSSAAGLALSLKTWSADVVLCTPGGRYPRVVRDRLVRNGIRIRTEPIASLEHDDGRLREIRFASGDPLPRDVMFFSTGQHPQSDLAIRLGCTLNTRGTVRTGTLCDTNVPRVFVAGDASRDAQFVVVAAAEGVKAALAINKALQAEELR
;
A
#
# COMPACT_ATOMS: atom_id res chain seq x y z
N MET A 1 -3.77 -28.26 11.81
CA MET A 1 -4.52 -27.00 12.02
C MET A 1 -3.57 -25.94 12.57
N PHE A 2 -3.58 -24.75 12.02
CA PHE A 2 -2.85 -23.56 12.51
C PHE A 2 -3.72 -22.74 13.48
N ASP A 3 -3.10 -22.01 14.39
CA ASP A 3 -3.83 -21.00 15.17
C ASP A 3 -4.19 -19.82 14.28
N VAL A 4 -3.27 -19.43 13.38
CA VAL A 4 -3.47 -18.29 12.48
C VAL A 4 -2.87 -18.57 11.10
N VAL A 5 -3.63 -18.29 10.05
CA VAL A 5 -3.10 -18.10 8.70
C VAL A 5 -2.97 -16.60 8.42
N VAL A 6 -1.75 -16.16 8.12
CA VAL A 6 -1.41 -14.79 7.71
C VAL A 6 -1.30 -14.75 6.20
N VAL A 7 -2.10 -13.90 5.55
CA VAL A 7 -2.17 -13.77 4.09
C VAL A 7 -1.49 -12.49 3.65
N GLY A 8 -0.31 -12.61 3.07
CA GLY A 8 0.55 -11.50 2.65
C GLY A 8 1.77 -11.30 3.55
N GLY A 9 2.95 -11.30 2.94
CA GLY A 9 4.27 -11.16 3.59
C GLY A 9 4.87 -9.76 3.47
N GLY A 10 4.03 -8.72 3.41
CA GLY A 10 4.45 -7.34 3.56
C GLY A 10 4.77 -6.98 5.02
N PRO A 11 5.08 -5.69 5.32
CA PRO A 11 5.43 -5.26 6.67
C PRO A 11 4.40 -5.64 7.75
N ALA A 12 3.10 -5.57 7.43
CA ALA A 12 2.04 -5.94 8.35
C ALA A 12 2.06 -7.45 8.66
N GLY A 13 2.09 -8.28 7.61
CA GLY A 13 2.06 -9.74 7.77
C GLY A 13 3.33 -10.28 8.45
N LEU A 14 4.52 -9.79 8.08
CA LEU A 14 5.78 -10.18 8.71
C LEU A 14 5.80 -9.81 10.21
N SER A 15 5.39 -8.59 10.55
CA SER A 15 5.35 -8.13 11.94
C SER A 15 4.33 -8.91 12.77
N ALA A 16 3.18 -9.24 12.18
CA ALA A 16 2.17 -10.06 12.84
C ALA A 16 2.65 -11.51 13.06
N ALA A 17 3.22 -12.13 12.02
CA ALA A 17 3.74 -13.48 12.10
C ALA A 17 4.84 -13.57 13.16
N LEU A 18 5.79 -12.64 13.17
CA LEU A 18 6.84 -12.55 14.18
C LEU A 18 6.25 -12.48 15.59
N MET A 19 5.29 -11.57 15.82
CA MET A 19 4.68 -11.39 17.15
C MET A 19 3.90 -12.63 17.59
N LEU A 20 3.12 -13.25 16.71
CA LEU A 20 2.38 -14.48 16.99
C LEU A 20 3.32 -15.66 17.30
N GLY A 21 4.41 -15.81 16.53
CA GLY A 21 5.42 -16.83 16.79
C GLY A 21 6.10 -16.65 18.16
N ARG A 22 6.41 -15.40 18.55
CA ARG A 22 6.90 -15.06 19.89
C ARG A 22 5.89 -15.36 21.01
N CYS A 23 4.60 -15.37 20.67
CA CYS A 23 3.53 -15.86 21.55
C CYS A 23 3.35 -17.40 21.50
N ARG A 24 4.26 -18.12 20.82
CA ARG A 24 4.25 -19.57 20.65
C ARG A 24 3.01 -20.10 19.91
N ARG A 25 2.44 -19.29 18.99
CA ARG A 25 1.31 -19.67 18.14
C ARG A 25 1.80 -20.42 16.91
N ARG A 26 1.01 -21.39 16.45
CA ARG A 26 1.24 -22.10 15.18
C ARG A 26 0.76 -21.21 14.05
N VAL A 27 1.70 -20.65 13.30
CA VAL A 27 1.43 -19.66 12.25
C VAL A 27 1.86 -20.18 10.89
N LEU A 28 0.99 -20.04 9.90
CA LEU A 28 1.30 -20.18 8.49
C LEU A 28 1.28 -18.80 7.84
N LEU A 29 2.38 -18.38 7.27
CA LEU A 29 2.48 -17.17 6.43
C LEU A 29 2.46 -17.56 4.95
N CYS A 30 1.42 -17.13 4.23
CA CYS A 30 1.27 -17.31 2.78
C CYS A 30 1.56 -15.99 2.06
N ASP A 31 2.52 -15.98 1.11
CA ASP A 31 2.86 -14.76 0.37
C ASP A 31 3.39 -15.06 -1.03
N LEU A 32 2.87 -14.34 -2.03
CA LEU A 32 3.28 -14.44 -3.44
C LEU A 32 4.55 -13.64 -3.78
N GLY A 33 5.10 -12.87 -2.84
CA GLY A 33 6.33 -12.11 -3.05
C GLY A 33 6.17 -10.88 -3.94
N ALA A 34 4.98 -10.30 -4.02
CA ALA A 34 4.69 -9.14 -4.87
C ALA A 34 4.24 -7.91 -4.06
N PRO A 35 5.08 -7.35 -3.17
CA PRO A 35 4.71 -6.20 -2.37
C PRO A 35 4.51 -4.96 -3.25
N ARG A 36 3.61 -4.04 -2.80
CA ARG A 36 3.28 -2.79 -3.47
C ARG A 36 4.52 -1.97 -3.84
N ASN A 37 5.45 -1.85 -2.91
CA ASN A 37 6.67 -1.04 -3.03
C ASN A 37 7.84 -1.74 -3.75
N ARG A 38 7.60 -2.86 -4.43
CA ARG A 38 8.67 -3.61 -5.13
C ARG A 38 9.40 -2.83 -6.23
N ARG A 39 8.78 -1.76 -6.74
CA ARG A 39 9.35 -0.92 -7.81
C ARG A 39 10.23 0.21 -7.29
N THR A 40 10.14 0.56 -6.01
CA THR A 40 10.99 1.60 -5.42
C THR A 40 12.34 1.02 -5.01
N THR A 41 13.37 1.87 -5.04
CA THR A 41 14.74 1.49 -4.68
C THR A 41 15.02 1.60 -3.19
N ALA A 42 14.23 2.42 -2.49
CA ALA A 42 14.38 2.67 -1.05
C ALA A 42 13.02 2.85 -0.40
N LEU A 43 12.89 2.51 0.85
CA LEU A 43 11.78 2.91 1.72
C LEU A 43 12.26 4.03 2.65
N HIS A 44 11.36 4.97 2.94
CA HIS A 44 11.69 6.12 3.78
C HIS A 44 10.74 6.27 4.96
N GLY A 45 11.16 7.03 5.97
CA GLY A 45 10.36 7.34 7.15
C GLY A 45 10.19 6.19 8.15
N TYR A 46 11.01 5.14 8.06
CA TYR A 46 11.07 4.10 9.11
C TYR A 46 12.37 4.27 9.91
N LEU A 47 12.26 4.74 11.15
CA LEU A 47 13.40 4.94 12.04
C LEU A 47 14.28 3.68 12.09
N THR A 48 15.60 3.83 11.96
CA THR A 48 16.61 2.78 11.85
C THR A 48 16.65 2.00 10.53
N ARG A 49 15.68 2.21 9.62
CA ARG A 49 15.57 1.55 8.31
C ARG A 49 15.39 2.54 7.15
N ASP A 50 15.57 3.82 7.40
CA ASP A 50 15.48 4.85 6.36
C ASP A 50 16.49 4.59 5.24
N GLY A 51 16.05 4.62 3.98
CA GLY A 51 16.88 4.35 2.81
C GLY A 51 17.12 2.86 2.50
N VAL A 52 16.57 1.93 3.29
CA VAL A 52 16.73 0.48 3.02
C VAL A 52 15.86 0.08 1.82
N ALA A 53 16.40 -0.78 0.94
CA ALA A 53 15.62 -1.34 -0.15
C ALA A 53 14.43 -2.18 0.38
N PRO A 54 13.20 -2.04 -0.20
CA PRO A 54 12.05 -2.84 0.24
C PRO A 54 12.29 -4.35 0.19
N SER A 55 13.03 -4.82 -0.81
CA SER A 55 13.42 -6.23 -0.93
C SER A 55 14.31 -6.70 0.22
N GLU A 56 15.25 -5.86 0.64
CA GLU A 56 16.13 -6.16 1.78
C GLU A 56 15.35 -6.16 3.09
N PHE A 57 14.47 -5.18 3.31
CA PHE A 57 13.59 -5.14 4.48
C PHE A 57 12.76 -6.44 4.58
N THR A 58 12.13 -6.84 3.48
CA THR A 58 11.33 -8.07 3.44
C THR A 58 12.18 -9.31 3.65
N ARG A 59 13.37 -9.39 3.03
CA ARG A 59 14.30 -10.51 3.17
C ARG A 59 14.75 -10.68 4.63
N VAL A 60 15.15 -9.58 5.29
CA VAL A 60 15.55 -9.62 6.71
C VAL A 60 14.39 -10.08 7.58
N GLY A 61 13.20 -9.49 7.41
CA GLY A 61 12.02 -9.87 8.17
C GLY A 61 11.62 -11.33 8.00
N ARG A 62 11.71 -11.88 6.78
CA ARG A 62 11.47 -13.32 6.54
C ARG A 62 12.49 -14.23 7.22
N ASN A 63 13.74 -13.80 7.28
CA ASN A 63 14.82 -14.57 7.92
C ASN A 63 14.71 -14.61 9.45
N GLU A 64 13.96 -13.70 10.06
CA GLU A 64 13.71 -13.72 11.51
C GLU A 64 12.66 -14.76 11.93
N LEU A 65 11.74 -15.13 11.05
CA LEU A 65 10.56 -15.94 11.37
C LEU A 65 10.89 -17.41 11.75
N PRO A 66 11.84 -18.12 11.10
CA PRO A 66 12.13 -19.51 11.41
C PRO A 66 12.55 -19.77 12.85
N ALA A 67 13.21 -18.79 13.50
CA ALA A 67 13.61 -18.88 14.91
C ALA A 67 12.40 -19.07 15.87
N TYR A 68 11.20 -18.74 15.41
CA TYR A 68 9.97 -18.86 16.18
C TYR A 68 9.01 -19.93 15.64
N GLY A 69 9.50 -20.83 14.78
CA GLY A 69 8.73 -21.96 14.25
C GLY A 69 7.61 -21.56 13.27
N ILE A 70 7.69 -20.38 12.66
CA ILE A 70 6.69 -19.90 11.71
C ILE A 70 6.90 -20.57 10.36
N GLU A 71 5.85 -21.23 9.85
CA GLU A 71 5.85 -21.81 8.52
C GLU A 71 5.61 -20.75 7.47
N GLN A 72 6.46 -20.69 6.44
CA GLN A 72 6.37 -19.74 5.34
C GLN A 72 6.16 -20.49 4.02
N ARG A 73 5.17 -20.07 3.24
CA ARG A 73 4.93 -20.63 1.91
C ARG A 73 4.82 -19.55 0.85
N SER A 74 5.50 -19.75 -0.27
CA SER A 74 5.42 -18.86 -1.45
C SER A 74 4.18 -19.17 -2.29
N VAL A 75 3.00 -19.01 -1.68
CA VAL A 75 1.68 -19.28 -2.28
C VAL A 75 0.70 -18.19 -1.87
N GLY A 76 -0.32 -17.98 -2.69
CA GLY A 76 -1.47 -17.14 -2.34
C GLY A 76 -2.53 -17.92 -1.57
N VAL A 77 -3.48 -17.21 -0.98
CA VAL A 77 -4.74 -17.77 -0.49
C VAL A 77 -5.84 -17.36 -1.47
N THR A 78 -6.47 -18.36 -2.08
CA THR A 78 -7.51 -18.16 -3.09
C THR A 78 -8.91 -18.16 -2.49
N ASP A 79 -9.14 -18.87 -1.39
CA ASP A 79 -10.44 -18.89 -0.70
C ASP A 79 -10.28 -19.22 0.78
N ALA A 80 -11.31 -18.88 1.58
CA ALA A 80 -11.41 -19.31 2.97
C ALA A 80 -12.88 -19.42 3.37
N GLN A 81 -13.27 -20.52 4.02
CA GLN A 81 -14.64 -20.81 4.41
C GLN A 81 -14.70 -21.23 5.88
N TRP A 82 -15.65 -20.67 6.63
CA TRP A 82 -15.92 -21.06 8.01
C TRP A 82 -16.79 -22.32 8.05
N ASN A 83 -16.32 -23.38 8.70
CA ASN A 83 -17.04 -24.65 8.81
C ASN A 83 -17.74 -24.86 10.18
N GLY A 84 -17.85 -23.83 10.99
CA GLY A 84 -18.44 -23.89 12.34
C GLY A 84 -17.44 -24.06 13.49
N GLY A 85 -16.18 -24.38 13.22
CA GLY A 85 -15.11 -24.55 14.22
C GLY A 85 -13.81 -23.87 13.85
N HIS A 86 -13.49 -23.86 12.57
CA HIS A 86 -12.27 -23.26 12.01
C HIS A 86 -12.50 -22.80 10.57
N TYR A 87 -11.57 -22.03 10.03
CA TYR A 87 -11.51 -21.70 8.62
C TYR A 87 -10.81 -22.82 7.84
N GLN A 88 -11.44 -23.26 6.76
CA GLN A 88 -10.80 -24.04 5.71
C GLN A 88 -10.25 -23.08 4.68
N VAL A 89 -8.94 -23.08 4.51
CA VAL A 89 -8.20 -22.12 3.68
C VAL A 89 -7.65 -22.84 2.46
N THR A 90 -8.04 -22.38 1.26
CA THR A 90 -7.55 -22.92 -0.01
C THR A 90 -6.38 -22.09 -0.50
N LEU A 91 -5.26 -22.74 -0.79
CA LEU A 91 -4.06 -22.11 -1.31
C LEU A 91 -4.06 -22.10 -2.84
N SER A 92 -3.22 -21.27 -3.44
CA SER A 92 -3.12 -21.14 -4.91
C SER A 92 -2.52 -22.36 -5.61
N ASP A 93 -2.01 -23.32 -4.87
CA ASP A 93 -1.53 -24.62 -5.35
C ASP A 93 -2.49 -25.78 -5.00
N ASP A 94 -3.76 -25.45 -4.77
CA ASP A 94 -4.88 -26.32 -4.46
C ASP A 94 -4.78 -27.08 -3.12
N ARG A 95 -3.73 -26.86 -2.32
CA ARG A 95 -3.65 -27.38 -0.96
C ARG A 95 -4.67 -26.68 -0.07
N GLN A 96 -5.16 -27.43 0.92
CA GLN A 96 -6.09 -26.90 1.92
C GLN A 96 -5.42 -26.96 3.30
N GLU A 97 -5.65 -25.90 4.06
CA GLU A 97 -5.18 -25.75 5.43
C GLU A 97 -6.33 -25.32 6.35
N GLU A 98 -6.17 -25.64 7.63
CA GLU A 98 -7.16 -25.26 8.64
C GLU A 98 -6.55 -24.24 9.60
N ALA A 99 -7.34 -23.20 9.96
CA ALA A 99 -6.92 -22.16 10.88
C ALA A 99 -8.06 -21.67 11.78
N SER A 100 -7.74 -21.38 13.04
CA SER A 100 -8.69 -20.77 13.97
C SER A 100 -8.96 -19.30 13.62
N TYR A 101 -7.96 -18.57 13.13
CA TYR A 101 -8.05 -17.15 12.78
C TYR A 101 -7.39 -16.87 11.43
N LEU A 102 -7.89 -15.82 10.75
CA LEU A 102 -7.30 -15.27 9.53
C LEU A 102 -6.81 -13.85 9.79
N LEU A 103 -5.59 -13.55 9.35
CA LEU A 103 -5.08 -12.18 9.25
C LEU A 103 -4.77 -11.85 7.79
N ILE A 104 -5.55 -10.97 7.18
CA ILE A 104 -5.38 -10.53 5.81
C ILE A 104 -4.50 -9.27 5.82
N ALA A 105 -3.31 -9.39 5.22
CA ALA A 105 -2.29 -8.35 5.13
C ALA A 105 -1.82 -8.16 3.68
N THR A 106 -2.74 -8.33 2.74
CA THR A 106 -2.46 -8.35 1.28
C THR A 106 -2.15 -6.98 0.69
N GLY A 107 -2.53 -5.89 1.38
CA GLY A 107 -2.30 -4.53 0.90
C GLY A 107 -3.19 -4.14 -0.28
N VAL A 108 -2.72 -3.17 -1.06
CA VAL A 108 -3.42 -2.58 -2.21
C VAL A 108 -2.53 -2.51 -3.45
N ILE A 109 -3.14 -2.29 -4.60
CA ILE A 109 -2.50 -1.99 -5.88
C ILE A 109 -2.89 -0.56 -6.28
N ASP A 110 -1.91 0.23 -6.72
CA ASP A 110 -2.15 1.58 -7.24
C ASP A 110 -2.70 1.53 -8.65
N ASP A 111 -3.72 2.37 -8.93
CA ASP A 111 -4.29 2.54 -10.27
C ASP A 111 -3.36 3.45 -11.09
N LEU A 112 -2.48 2.84 -11.87
CA LEU A 112 -1.53 3.59 -12.69
C LEU A 112 -2.25 4.24 -13.88
N PRO A 113 -2.03 5.55 -14.13
CA PRO A 113 -2.53 6.19 -15.33
C PRO A 113 -1.99 5.52 -16.59
N ALA A 114 -2.86 5.29 -17.58
CA ALA A 114 -2.49 4.71 -18.89
C ALA A 114 -1.80 5.77 -19.77
N ILE A 115 -0.60 6.19 -19.39
CA ILE A 115 0.22 7.18 -20.10
C ILE A 115 1.48 6.47 -20.62
N PRO A 116 1.77 6.52 -21.94
CA PRO A 116 3.01 6.00 -22.50
C PRO A 116 4.25 6.54 -21.74
N GLY A 117 5.18 5.65 -21.37
CA GLY A 117 6.38 5.98 -20.60
C GLY A 117 6.20 5.99 -19.07
N LEU A 118 4.97 6.04 -18.55
CA LEU A 118 4.73 6.11 -17.10
C LEU A 118 5.22 4.84 -16.37
N ASP A 119 4.96 3.66 -16.92
CA ASP A 119 5.32 2.39 -16.28
C ASP A 119 6.85 2.26 -16.09
N ALA A 120 7.65 2.75 -17.02
CA ALA A 120 9.10 2.78 -16.90
C ALA A 120 9.61 3.73 -15.81
N CYS A 121 8.85 4.81 -15.56
CA CYS A 121 9.17 5.83 -14.55
C CYS A 121 8.66 5.48 -13.16
N TYR A 122 7.67 4.59 -13.01
CA TYR A 122 7.01 4.30 -11.75
C TYR A 122 7.97 3.66 -10.75
N GLY A 123 8.08 4.28 -9.56
CA GLY A 123 9.03 3.92 -8.50
C GLY A 123 10.46 4.44 -8.73
N ARG A 124 10.69 5.23 -9.78
CA ARG A 124 11.99 5.87 -10.09
C ARG A 124 11.91 7.40 -10.13
N SER A 125 10.93 7.93 -10.85
CA SER A 125 10.65 9.37 -10.97
C SER A 125 9.15 9.68 -11.08
N VAL A 126 8.30 8.66 -11.00
CA VAL A 126 6.85 8.80 -10.88
C VAL A 126 6.39 8.04 -9.63
N PHE A 127 5.67 8.72 -8.74
CA PHE A 127 5.30 8.21 -7.41
C PHE A 127 3.86 8.58 -7.06
N HIS A 128 3.28 7.87 -6.10
CA HIS A 128 1.95 8.18 -5.56
C HIS A 128 2.01 8.89 -4.19
N CYS A 129 3.15 8.78 -3.46
CA CYS A 129 3.27 9.23 -2.07
C CYS A 129 4.34 10.32 -1.93
N PRO A 130 3.97 11.60 -1.77
CA PRO A 130 4.98 12.65 -1.58
C PRO A 130 5.72 12.56 -0.24
N TYR A 131 5.11 12.02 0.81
CA TYR A 131 5.79 11.80 2.10
C TYR A 131 6.82 10.67 2.05
N CYS A 132 6.69 9.75 1.08
CA CYS A 132 7.61 8.64 0.90
C CYS A 132 8.85 9.05 0.09
N ASP A 133 8.66 9.87 -0.96
CA ASP A 133 9.68 10.10 -1.98
C ASP A 133 9.96 11.60 -2.23
N GLY A 134 9.22 12.52 -1.58
CA GLY A 134 9.32 13.95 -1.86
C GLY A 134 10.65 14.59 -1.44
N TRP A 135 11.31 14.06 -0.39
CA TRP A 135 12.58 14.58 0.08
C TRP A 135 13.72 14.39 -0.94
N GLU A 136 13.73 13.27 -1.65
CA GLU A 136 14.73 12.93 -2.67
C GLU A 136 14.64 13.88 -3.88
N TRP A 137 13.43 14.46 -4.08
CA TRP A 137 13.12 15.38 -5.19
C TRP A 137 12.91 16.84 -4.73
N ARG A 138 13.34 17.18 -3.50
CA ARG A 138 13.23 18.56 -3.02
C ARG A 138 13.96 19.53 -3.95
N ASP A 139 13.40 20.72 -4.07
CA ASP A 139 13.91 21.84 -4.89
C ASP A 139 13.96 21.54 -6.41
N ARG A 140 13.36 20.42 -6.85
CA ARG A 140 13.27 20.05 -8.27
C ARG A 140 11.93 20.47 -8.87
N PRO A 141 11.85 20.64 -10.22
CA PRO A 141 10.59 20.84 -10.92
C PRO A 141 9.66 19.62 -10.77
N ILE A 142 8.54 19.79 -10.09
CA ILE A 142 7.57 18.71 -9.79
C ILE A 142 6.30 18.87 -10.63
N ALA A 143 5.78 17.75 -11.16
CA ALA A 143 4.41 17.65 -11.65
C ALA A 143 3.52 16.92 -10.68
N ALA A 144 2.31 17.44 -10.43
CA ALA A 144 1.21 16.72 -9.81
C ALA A 144 0.24 16.26 -10.90
N LEU A 145 -0.20 15.00 -10.89
CA LEU A 145 -1.16 14.45 -11.86
C LEU A 145 -2.40 13.92 -11.16
N GLY A 146 -3.55 14.27 -11.69
CA GLY A 146 -4.85 13.76 -11.22
C GLY A 146 -5.98 14.75 -11.43
N ASN A 147 -7.16 14.42 -10.89
CA ASN A 147 -8.35 15.24 -11.04
C ASN A 147 -9.02 15.52 -9.67
N GLY A 148 -9.86 16.55 -9.65
CA GLY A 148 -10.68 16.90 -8.49
C GLY A 148 -9.89 17.41 -7.28
N SER A 149 -10.52 17.31 -6.10
CA SER A 149 -9.97 17.85 -4.85
C SER A 149 -8.69 17.15 -4.40
N SER A 150 -8.57 15.85 -4.66
CA SER A 150 -7.37 15.05 -4.33
C SER A 150 -6.13 15.56 -5.05
N ALA A 151 -6.24 15.81 -6.37
CA ALA A 151 -5.12 16.34 -7.16
C ALA A 151 -4.75 17.77 -6.77
N ALA A 152 -5.74 18.62 -6.49
CA ALA A 152 -5.48 19.97 -5.98
C ALA A 152 -4.79 19.93 -4.60
N GLY A 153 -5.22 19.02 -3.72
CA GLY A 153 -4.59 18.76 -2.42
C GLY A 153 -3.15 18.28 -2.56
N LEU A 154 -2.92 17.32 -3.46
CA LEU A 154 -1.59 16.81 -3.80
C LEU A 154 -0.67 17.94 -4.26
N ALA A 155 -1.09 18.74 -5.24
CA ALA A 155 -0.30 19.85 -5.76
C ALA A 155 0.07 20.88 -4.68
N LEU A 156 -0.86 21.18 -3.77
CA LEU A 156 -0.60 22.07 -2.62
C LEU A 156 0.38 21.44 -1.62
N SER A 157 0.25 20.15 -1.32
CA SER A 157 1.16 19.48 -0.39
C SER A 157 2.58 19.39 -0.92
N LEU A 158 2.77 19.25 -2.23
CA LEU A 158 4.07 19.21 -2.89
C LEU A 158 4.88 20.50 -2.75
N LYS A 159 4.22 21.63 -2.41
CA LYS A 159 4.89 22.88 -2.05
C LYS A 159 5.79 22.76 -0.82
N THR A 160 5.63 21.70 -0.02
CA THR A 160 6.56 21.38 1.09
C THR A 160 7.96 21.07 0.59
N TRP A 161 8.08 20.48 -0.60
CA TRP A 161 9.37 20.02 -1.14
C TRP A 161 9.90 20.86 -2.30
N SER A 162 9.02 21.56 -3.05
CA SER A 162 9.47 22.37 -4.18
C SER A 162 8.66 23.65 -4.36
N ALA A 163 9.35 24.71 -4.74
CA ALA A 163 8.72 25.97 -5.17
C ALA A 163 8.12 25.86 -6.59
N ASP A 164 8.64 25.00 -7.48
CA ASP A 164 8.18 24.80 -8.85
C ASP A 164 7.28 23.56 -8.97
N VAL A 165 5.98 23.76 -8.73
CA VAL A 165 4.95 22.74 -8.85
C VAL A 165 3.97 23.11 -9.97
N VAL A 166 3.67 22.13 -10.84
CA VAL A 166 2.63 22.24 -11.88
C VAL A 166 1.59 21.14 -11.66
N LEU A 167 0.31 21.50 -11.69
CA LEU A 167 -0.78 20.54 -11.66
C LEU A 167 -1.22 20.19 -13.09
N CYS A 168 -1.01 18.93 -13.47
CA CYS A 168 -1.52 18.34 -14.71
C CYS A 168 -2.85 17.65 -14.41
N THR A 169 -3.94 18.16 -15.01
CA THR A 169 -5.31 17.70 -14.74
C THR A 169 -6.06 17.57 -16.07
N PRO A 170 -5.86 16.49 -16.83
CA PRO A 170 -6.45 16.33 -18.17
C PRO A 170 -7.96 16.50 -18.17
N GLY A 171 -8.47 17.51 -18.90
CA GLY A 171 -9.91 17.87 -18.94
C GLY A 171 -10.47 18.39 -17.63
N GLY A 172 -9.65 18.54 -16.60
CA GLY A 172 -10.09 18.93 -15.26
C GLY A 172 -10.57 20.40 -15.19
N ARG A 173 -11.63 20.60 -14.41
CA ARG A 173 -12.17 21.93 -14.09
C ARG A 173 -12.23 22.09 -12.59
N TYR A 174 -11.82 23.25 -12.08
CA TYR A 174 -11.86 23.57 -10.66
C TYR A 174 -12.81 24.72 -10.38
N PRO A 175 -13.57 24.68 -9.28
CA PRO A 175 -14.26 25.85 -8.77
C PRO A 175 -13.28 27.02 -8.61
N ARG A 176 -13.78 28.25 -8.81
CA ARG A 176 -12.96 29.46 -8.76
C ARG A 176 -12.11 29.53 -7.48
N VAL A 177 -12.69 29.23 -6.34
CA VAL A 177 -12.00 29.28 -5.03
C VAL A 177 -10.80 28.33 -4.97
N VAL A 178 -10.90 27.12 -5.56
CA VAL A 178 -9.80 26.15 -5.61
C VAL A 178 -8.72 26.61 -6.58
N ARG A 179 -9.12 27.08 -7.77
CA ARG A 179 -8.19 27.61 -8.76
C ARG A 179 -7.42 28.82 -8.22
N ASP A 180 -8.10 29.77 -7.60
CA ASP A 180 -7.48 30.96 -7.02
C ASP A 180 -6.51 30.60 -5.90
N ARG A 181 -6.80 29.55 -5.12
CA ARG A 181 -5.88 29.00 -4.10
C ARG A 181 -4.62 28.41 -4.74
N LEU A 182 -4.75 27.62 -5.80
CA LEU A 182 -3.60 27.07 -6.52
C LEU A 182 -2.71 28.18 -7.09
N VAL A 183 -3.31 29.13 -7.80
CA VAL A 183 -2.59 30.27 -8.42
C VAL A 183 -1.88 31.14 -7.37
N ARG A 184 -2.55 31.46 -6.24
CA ARG A 184 -1.91 32.24 -5.15
C ARG A 184 -0.71 31.52 -4.53
N ASN A 185 -0.65 30.19 -4.61
CA ASN A 185 0.50 29.39 -4.18
C ASN A 185 1.52 29.14 -5.30
N GLY A 186 1.41 29.85 -6.43
CA GLY A 186 2.35 29.74 -7.55
C GLY A 186 2.23 28.44 -8.34
N ILE A 187 1.11 27.71 -8.19
CA ILE A 187 0.89 26.44 -8.90
C ILE A 187 0.18 26.74 -10.23
N ARG A 188 0.88 26.46 -11.32
CA ARG A 188 0.31 26.51 -12.68
C ARG A 188 -0.55 25.27 -12.93
N ILE A 189 -1.62 25.41 -13.73
CA ILE A 189 -2.54 24.33 -14.05
C ILE A 189 -2.44 24.05 -15.56
N ARG A 190 -2.23 22.80 -15.92
CA ARG A 190 -2.25 22.29 -17.29
C ARG A 190 -3.45 21.33 -17.41
N THR A 191 -4.31 21.58 -18.37
CA THR A 191 -5.55 20.79 -18.58
C THR A 191 -5.54 19.97 -19.83
N GLU A 192 -4.49 20.09 -20.63
CA GLU A 192 -4.28 19.33 -21.85
C GLU A 192 -4.04 17.84 -21.53
N PRO A 193 -4.58 16.92 -22.33
CA PRO A 193 -4.27 15.51 -22.18
C PRO A 193 -2.76 15.25 -22.33
N ILE A 194 -2.21 14.42 -21.45
CA ILE A 194 -0.81 13.98 -21.55
C ILE A 194 -0.74 12.90 -22.64
N ALA A 195 0.15 13.07 -23.59
CA ALA A 195 0.41 12.14 -24.69
C ALA A 195 1.47 11.09 -24.28
N SER A 196 2.56 11.52 -23.64
CA SER A 196 3.64 10.63 -23.17
C SER A 196 4.48 11.28 -22.08
N LEU A 197 5.23 10.43 -21.37
CA LEU A 197 6.34 10.83 -20.51
C LEU A 197 7.65 10.44 -21.23
N GLU A 198 8.47 11.45 -21.55
CA GLU A 198 9.82 11.22 -22.09
C GLU A 198 10.79 11.00 -20.91
N HIS A 199 11.61 9.97 -21.01
CA HIS A 199 12.48 9.58 -19.91
C HIS A 199 13.79 8.95 -20.39
N ASP A 200 14.84 9.02 -19.56
CA ASP A 200 16.10 8.30 -19.69
C ASP A 200 16.16 7.23 -18.60
N ASP A 201 16.07 5.96 -18.98
CA ASP A 201 16.06 4.81 -18.06
C ASP A 201 15.11 4.99 -16.83
N GLY A 202 13.87 5.43 -17.10
CA GLY A 202 12.85 5.66 -16.08
C GLY A 202 13.01 6.96 -15.29
N ARG A 203 13.95 7.81 -15.63
CA ARG A 203 14.07 9.17 -15.09
C ARG A 203 13.36 10.14 -16.00
N LEU A 204 12.26 10.70 -15.51
CA LEU A 204 11.45 11.67 -16.23
C LEU A 204 12.29 12.88 -16.68
N ARG A 205 12.09 13.29 -17.92
CA ARG A 205 12.70 14.47 -18.51
C ARG A 205 11.66 15.50 -18.92
N GLU A 206 10.58 15.03 -19.53
CA GLU A 206 9.60 15.91 -20.12
C GLU A 206 8.23 15.24 -20.17
N ILE A 207 7.19 16.02 -19.96
CA ILE A 207 5.79 15.63 -20.16
C ILE A 207 5.35 16.19 -21.51
N ARG A 208 4.97 15.34 -22.44
CA ARG A 208 4.37 15.73 -23.72
C ARG A 208 2.86 15.73 -23.60
N PHE A 209 2.26 16.77 -24.12
CA PHE A 209 0.81 16.92 -24.18
C PHE A 209 0.31 16.66 -25.61
N ALA A 210 -0.97 16.29 -25.75
CA ALA A 210 -1.62 16.14 -27.05
C ALA A 210 -1.68 17.45 -27.83
N SER A 211 -1.62 18.60 -27.12
CA SER A 211 -1.54 19.94 -27.68
C SER A 211 -0.78 20.87 -26.74
N GLY A 212 -0.16 21.90 -27.30
CA GLY A 212 0.65 22.87 -26.54
C GLY A 212 2.09 22.40 -26.31
N ASP A 213 2.85 23.26 -25.63
CA ASP A 213 4.27 23.04 -25.42
C ASP A 213 4.55 21.93 -24.41
N PRO A 214 5.61 21.17 -24.62
CA PRO A 214 6.07 20.18 -23.66
C PRO A 214 6.50 20.85 -22.35
N LEU A 215 6.50 20.08 -21.27
CA LEU A 215 6.80 20.56 -19.93
C LEU A 215 7.96 19.77 -19.33
N PRO A 216 9.18 20.34 -19.25
CA PRO A 216 10.29 19.70 -18.55
C PRO A 216 9.96 19.51 -17.06
N ARG A 217 10.12 18.29 -16.55
CA ARG A 217 9.93 17.93 -15.12
C ARG A 217 10.86 16.77 -14.77
N ASP A 218 11.39 16.83 -13.55
CA ASP A 218 12.28 15.80 -13.02
C ASP A 218 11.51 14.67 -12.35
N VAL A 219 10.33 14.98 -11.81
CA VAL A 219 9.50 14.04 -11.07
C VAL A 219 8.02 14.34 -11.22
N MET A 220 7.20 13.29 -11.13
CA MET A 220 5.74 13.38 -11.12
C MET A 220 5.16 12.63 -9.91
N PHE A 221 4.21 13.25 -9.23
CA PHE A 221 3.37 12.57 -8.24
C PHE A 221 1.93 12.49 -8.75
N PHE A 222 1.27 11.35 -8.57
CA PHE A 222 -0.10 11.17 -9.04
C PHE A 222 -1.09 10.81 -7.92
N SER A 223 -2.36 11.11 -8.17
CA SER A 223 -3.47 10.76 -7.28
C SER A 223 -4.63 10.23 -8.13
N THR A 224 -4.58 8.95 -8.48
CA THR A 224 -5.57 8.30 -9.36
C THR A 224 -6.45 7.29 -8.65
N GLY A 225 -6.00 6.72 -7.55
CA GLY A 225 -6.74 5.73 -6.79
C GLY A 225 -5.93 4.46 -6.54
N GLN A 226 -6.61 3.51 -5.89
CA GLN A 226 -6.06 2.21 -5.54
C GLN A 226 -7.21 1.23 -5.27
N HIS A 227 -6.93 -0.07 -5.39
CA HIS A 227 -7.87 -1.13 -5.05
C HIS A 227 -7.18 -2.22 -4.21
N PRO A 228 -7.94 -3.03 -3.44
CA PRO A 228 -7.38 -4.16 -2.69
C PRO A 228 -6.63 -5.13 -3.61
N GLN A 229 -5.47 -5.61 -3.18
CA GLN A 229 -4.70 -6.61 -3.94
C GLN A 229 -5.39 -7.98 -3.96
N SER A 230 -6.31 -8.24 -3.03
CA SER A 230 -7.10 -9.47 -2.94
C SER A 230 -8.54 -9.14 -2.56
N ASP A 231 -9.48 -9.85 -3.16
CA ASP A 231 -10.90 -9.78 -2.84
C ASP A 231 -11.32 -10.70 -1.69
N LEU A 232 -10.37 -11.44 -1.09
CA LEU A 232 -10.63 -12.43 -0.03
C LEU A 232 -11.44 -11.84 1.14
N ALA A 233 -11.07 -10.65 1.62
CA ALA A 233 -11.81 -9.98 2.68
C ALA A 233 -13.25 -9.64 2.29
N ILE A 234 -13.47 -9.23 1.03
CA ILE A 234 -14.80 -8.91 0.49
C ILE A 234 -15.64 -10.17 0.42
N ARG A 235 -15.10 -11.28 -0.11
CA ARG A 235 -15.80 -12.57 -0.20
C ARG A 235 -16.14 -13.17 1.16
N LEU A 236 -15.32 -12.91 2.17
CA LEU A 236 -15.62 -13.28 3.54
C LEU A 236 -16.71 -12.41 4.19
N GLY A 237 -17.17 -11.34 3.52
CA GLY A 237 -18.22 -10.46 4.03
C GLY A 237 -17.70 -9.28 4.87
N CYS A 238 -16.41 -8.94 4.77
CA CYS A 238 -15.88 -7.76 5.42
C CYS A 238 -16.46 -6.48 4.81
N THR A 239 -16.88 -5.54 5.65
CA THR A 239 -17.38 -4.24 5.20
C THR A 239 -16.24 -3.33 4.75
N LEU A 240 -16.48 -2.58 3.67
CA LEU A 240 -15.53 -1.60 3.16
C LEU A 240 -15.84 -0.19 3.71
N ASN A 241 -14.82 0.64 3.77
CA ASN A 241 -14.96 2.07 3.98
C ASN A 241 -15.21 2.81 2.66
N THR A 242 -15.41 4.13 2.71
CA THR A 242 -15.69 4.97 1.53
C THR A 242 -14.55 5.04 0.52
N ARG A 243 -13.36 4.56 0.86
CA ARG A 243 -12.17 4.52 -0.01
C ARG A 243 -11.90 3.14 -0.61
N GLY A 244 -12.80 2.17 -0.37
CA GLY A 244 -12.68 0.83 -0.89
C GLY A 244 -11.72 -0.10 -0.13
N THR A 245 -11.14 0.34 1.00
CA THR A 245 -10.37 -0.52 1.90
C THR A 245 -11.26 -1.11 3.00
N VAL A 246 -10.81 -2.18 3.66
CA VAL A 246 -11.61 -2.86 4.69
C VAL A 246 -11.76 -1.98 5.93
N ARG A 247 -12.99 -1.86 6.42
CA ARG A 247 -13.27 -1.17 7.68
C ARG A 247 -12.85 -2.06 8.85
N THR A 248 -11.95 -1.55 9.70
CA THR A 248 -11.46 -2.26 10.88
C THR A 248 -11.62 -1.46 12.16
N GLY A 249 -11.69 -2.16 13.28
CA GLY A 249 -11.57 -1.57 14.61
C GLY A 249 -10.15 -1.13 14.94
N THR A 250 -9.93 -0.65 16.15
CA THR A 250 -8.62 -0.14 16.63
C THR A 250 -7.56 -1.23 16.73
N LEU A 251 -7.96 -2.48 16.86
CA LEU A 251 -7.11 -3.66 16.94
C LEU A 251 -7.09 -4.48 15.64
N CYS A 252 -7.48 -3.85 14.54
CA CYS A 252 -7.53 -4.46 13.21
C CYS A 252 -8.58 -5.58 13.05
N ASP A 253 -9.51 -5.69 14.00
CA ASP A 253 -10.67 -6.58 13.94
C ASP A 253 -11.65 -6.11 12.85
N THR A 254 -12.36 -7.06 12.22
CA THR A 254 -13.40 -6.78 11.23
C THR A 254 -14.80 -7.06 11.78
N ASN A 255 -15.84 -6.82 10.97
CA ASN A 255 -17.20 -7.27 11.28
C ASN A 255 -17.38 -8.79 11.15
N VAL A 256 -16.40 -9.50 10.56
CA VAL A 256 -16.43 -10.96 10.41
C VAL A 256 -15.66 -11.59 11.58
N PRO A 257 -16.30 -12.46 12.38
CA PRO A 257 -15.64 -13.10 13.51
C PRO A 257 -14.35 -13.83 13.11
N ARG A 258 -13.27 -13.69 13.90
CA ARG A 258 -11.98 -14.34 13.69
C ARG A 258 -11.22 -13.91 12.42
N VAL A 259 -11.68 -12.86 11.73
CA VAL A 259 -11.00 -12.25 10.58
C VAL A 259 -10.48 -10.88 10.95
N PHE A 260 -9.18 -10.69 10.76
CA PHE A 260 -8.46 -9.44 10.98
C PHE A 260 -7.87 -8.94 9.66
N VAL A 261 -7.78 -7.62 9.50
CA VAL A 261 -7.16 -7.00 8.33
C VAL A 261 -6.20 -5.90 8.78
N ALA A 262 -4.95 -5.95 8.34
CA ALA A 262 -3.91 -5.02 8.76
C ALA A 262 -3.10 -4.48 7.56
N GLY A 263 -2.50 -3.30 7.74
CA GLY A 263 -1.72 -2.60 6.72
C GLY A 263 -2.59 -1.89 5.69
N ASP A 264 -2.04 -1.65 4.52
CA ASP A 264 -2.66 -0.82 3.47
C ASP A 264 -4.06 -1.28 3.06
N ALA A 265 -4.39 -2.55 3.27
CA ALA A 265 -5.72 -3.11 2.99
C ALA A 265 -6.84 -2.52 3.86
N SER A 266 -6.50 -1.85 4.98
CA SER A 266 -7.48 -1.31 5.95
C SER A 266 -7.33 0.17 6.27
N ARG A 267 -6.18 0.79 6.03
CA ARG A 267 -5.88 2.15 6.52
C ARG A 267 -5.56 3.17 5.44
N ASP A 268 -5.74 4.43 5.83
CA ASP A 268 -5.46 5.59 4.97
C ASP A 268 -4.00 6.03 5.03
N ALA A 269 -3.32 5.85 6.18
CA ALA A 269 -1.91 6.16 6.35
C ALA A 269 -1.07 4.93 6.00
N GLN A 270 -0.67 4.85 4.73
CA GLN A 270 -0.03 3.68 4.13
C GLN A 270 1.50 3.81 4.15
N PHE A 271 2.07 3.71 5.36
CA PHE A 271 3.51 3.69 5.59
C PHE A 271 3.97 2.32 6.09
N VAL A 272 5.19 1.94 5.76
CA VAL A 272 5.80 0.67 6.22
C VAL A 272 5.74 0.54 7.74
N VAL A 273 6.05 1.61 8.47
CA VAL A 273 5.99 1.63 9.94
C VAL A 273 4.58 1.48 10.48
N VAL A 274 3.58 2.09 9.84
CA VAL A 274 2.17 1.97 10.23
C VAL A 274 1.67 0.56 9.97
N ALA A 275 1.96 0.01 8.79
CA ALA A 275 1.60 -1.37 8.44
C ALA A 275 2.23 -2.38 9.42
N ALA A 276 3.51 -2.22 9.78
CA ALA A 276 4.18 -3.06 10.77
C ALA A 276 3.51 -2.98 12.15
N ALA A 277 3.20 -1.76 12.62
CA ALA A 277 2.51 -1.54 13.89
C ALA A 277 1.11 -2.17 13.92
N GLU A 278 0.37 -2.11 12.81
CA GLU A 278 -0.95 -2.75 12.70
C GLU A 278 -0.85 -4.27 12.73
N GLY A 279 0.15 -4.84 12.07
CA GLY A 279 0.42 -6.27 12.16
C GLY A 279 0.62 -6.72 13.61
N VAL A 280 1.40 -5.97 14.39
CA VAL A 280 1.59 -6.23 15.82
C VAL A 280 0.27 -6.11 16.61
N LYS A 281 -0.52 -5.06 16.35
CA LYS A 281 -1.81 -4.85 17.04
C LYS A 281 -2.79 -6.00 16.75
N ALA A 282 -2.91 -6.42 15.50
CA ALA A 282 -3.73 -7.57 15.12
C ALA A 282 -3.25 -8.86 15.80
N ALA A 283 -1.94 -9.11 15.80
CA ALA A 283 -1.35 -10.28 16.46
C ALA A 283 -1.66 -10.34 17.96
N LEU A 284 -1.55 -9.21 18.66
CA LEU A 284 -1.88 -9.12 20.08
C LEU A 284 -3.37 -9.40 20.34
N ALA A 285 -4.26 -8.86 19.51
CA ALA A 285 -5.70 -9.10 19.64
C ALA A 285 -6.06 -10.57 19.39
N ILE A 286 -5.50 -11.17 18.33
CA ILE A 286 -5.68 -12.59 18.02
C ILE A 286 -5.15 -13.46 19.14
N ASN A 287 -3.94 -13.19 19.65
CA ASN A 287 -3.38 -13.97 20.76
C ASN A 287 -4.23 -13.89 22.02
N LYS A 288 -4.75 -12.69 22.35
CA LYS A 288 -5.66 -12.52 23.48
C LYS A 288 -6.96 -13.31 23.31
N ALA A 289 -7.51 -13.35 22.10
CA ALA A 289 -8.71 -14.12 21.80
C ALA A 289 -8.46 -15.63 21.94
N LEU A 290 -7.34 -16.15 21.40
CA LEU A 290 -6.93 -17.54 21.56
C LEU A 290 -6.75 -17.93 23.03
N GLN A 291 -6.07 -17.08 23.83
CA GLN A 291 -5.93 -17.30 25.28
C GLN A 291 -7.28 -17.38 25.99
N ALA A 292 -8.22 -16.50 25.64
CA ALA A 292 -9.55 -16.51 26.24
C ALA A 292 -10.36 -17.79 25.89
N GLU A 293 -10.08 -18.41 24.75
CA GLU A 293 -10.69 -19.69 24.35
C GLU A 293 -10.04 -20.88 25.06
N GLU A 294 -8.71 -20.88 25.23
CA GLU A 294 -7.93 -21.93 25.88
C GLU A 294 -8.19 -21.99 27.40
N LEU A 295 -8.56 -20.88 28.01
CA LEU A 295 -8.78 -20.77 29.46
C LEU A 295 -10.26 -20.91 29.88
N ARG A 296 -11.16 -21.27 28.97
CA ARG A 296 -12.56 -21.57 29.26
C ARG A 296 -12.74 -23.03 29.66
#